data_e684ce72b45850358687e183aced76a5
#
_entry.id   e684ce72b45850358687e183aced76a5
#
_cell.length_a   1.000
_cell.length_b   1.000
_cell.length_c   1.000
_cell.angle_alpha   90.00
_cell.angle_beta   90.00
_cell.angle_gamma   90.00
#
_symmetry.space_group_name_H-M   'P 1'
#
loop_
_entity.id
_entity.type
_entity.pdbx_description
1 polymer ?
#
loop_
_entity_poly.entity_id
_entity_poly.type
_entity_poly.pdbx_seq_one_letter_code
_entity_poly.pdbx_strand_id
1 'polypeptide(L)'
;MALGLYMVGVIVEDMHRAAEFYRRLGVDVPGDAESQEHVEISMSGLTFFLSTKRANARWDPARTDASGGYRIILEFYLETQAALDAKYEELTGFGYVGHCAPYDVTPTLRFAMVDDPDGNTVLLSASVRED
;
A
#
# COMPACT_ATOMS: atom_id res chain seq x y z
N MET A 1 -1.85 -25.50 17.23
CA MET A 1 -2.22 -24.08 17.18
C MET A 1 -1.85 -23.49 15.82
N ALA A 2 -2.80 -22.84 15.16
CA ALA A 2 -2.53 -22.15 13.90
C ALA A 2 -1.75 -20.85 14.18
N LEU A 3 -0.77 -20.57 13.37
CA LEU A 3 0.01 -19.35 13.47
C LEU A 3 -0.72 -18.20 12.78
N GLY A 4 -0.85 -17.06 13.44
CA GLY A 4 -1.45 -15.86 12.87
C GLY A 4 -0.40 -14.94 12.28
N LEU A 5 -0.77 -14.18 11.26
CA LEU A 5 0.09 -13.13 10.72
C LEU A 5 0.06 -11.94 11.68
N TYR A 6 1.22 -11.53 12.20
CA TYR A 6 1.32 -10.48 13.22
C TYR A 6 1.44 -9.10 12.59
N MET A 7 2.37 -8.92 11.66
CA MET A 7 2.60 -7.65 10.98
C MET A 7 2.90 -7.86 9.50
N VAL A 8 2.61 -6.84 8.70
CA VAL A 8 3.05 -6.75 7.30
C VAL A 8 3.81 -5.45 7.16
N GLY A 9 5.00 -5.50 6.58
CA GLY A 9 5.83 -4.33 6.43
C GLY A 9 6.22 -4.06 5.00
N VAL A 10 6.38 -2.78 4.69
CA VAL A 10 6.89 -2.29 3.41
C VAL A 10 8.23 -1.61 3.66
N ILE A 11 9.24 -2.03 2.94
CA ILE A 11 10.57 -1.44 3.04
C ILE A 11 10.66 -0.30 2.03
N VAL A 12 11.06 0.88 2.49
CA VAL A 12 11.00 2.10 1.71
C VAL A 12 12.37 2.81 1.69
N GLU A 13 12.62 3.54 0.62
CA GLU A 13 13.84 4.35 0.50
C GLU A 13 13.75 5.61 1.37
N ASP A 14 12.65 6.32 1.26
CA ASP A 14 12.44 7.64 1.86
C ASP A 14 11.10 7.63 2.62
N MET A 15 11.17 7.77 3.95
CA MET A 15 9.95 7.73 4.78
C MET A 15 8.99 8.87 4.44
N HIS A 16 9.50 10.05 4.12
CA HIS A 16 8.64 11.20 3.77
C HIS A 16 7.76 10.88 2.56
N ARG A 17 8.38 10.35 1.49
CA ARG A 17 7.66 10.01 0.26
C ARG A 17 6.69 8.85 0.46
N ALA A 18 7.11 7.85 1.21
CA ALA A 18 6.26 6.69 1.51
C ALA A 18 5.07 7.08 2.38
N ALA A 19 5.31 7.84 3.46
CA ALA A 19 4.24 8.30 4.35
C ALA A 19 3.23 9.15 3.60
N GLU A 20 3.68 10.03 2.71
CA GLU A 20 2.79 10.86 1.90
C GLU A 20 1.89 9.98 1.02
N PHE A 21 2.46 8.98 0.34
CA PHE A 21 1.67 8.08 -0.51
C PHE A 21 0.61 7.34 0.30
N TYR A 22 1.01 6.67 1.39
CA TYR A 22 0.07 5.86 2.17
C TYR A 22 -0.98 6.71 2.88
N ARG A 23 -0.61 7.92 3.28
CA ARG A 23 -1.57 8.87 3.85
C ARG A 23 -2.61 9.30 2.80
N ARG A 24 -2.18 9.59 1.56
CA ARG A 24 -3.08 9.93 0.46
C ARG A 24 -3.95 8.74 0.04
N LEU A 25 -3.41 7.53 0.14
CA LEU A 25 -4.19 6.30 -0.10
C LEU A 25 -5.35 6.18 0.90
N GLY A 26 -5.16 6.66 2.11
CA GLY A 26 -6.17 6.60 3.16
C GLY A 26 -5.72 5.85 4.41
N VAL A 27 -4.45 5.46 4.47
CA VAL A 27 -3.89 4.82 5.66
C VAL A 27 -3.65 5.90 6.71
N ASP A 28 -4.01 5.59 7.97
CA ASP A 28 -3.87 6.54 9.08
C ASP A 28 -2.42 6.58 9.57
N VAL A 29 -1.56 7.19 8.75
CA VAL A 29 -0.13 7.32 9.06
C VAL A 29 0.06 8.38 10.14
N PRO A 30 0.80 8.07 11.23
CA PRO A 30 1.04 9.05 12.29
C PRO A 30 1.64 10.35 11.76
N GLY A 31 1.27 11.47 12.38
CA GLY A 31 1.70 12.80 11.93
C GLY A 31 3.20 13.04 12.01
N ASP A 32 3.91 12.29 12.86
CA ASP A 32 5.36 12.41 13.04
C ASP A 32 6.16 11.35 12.26
N ALA A 33 5.52 10.62 11.35
CA ALA A 33 6.14 9.53 10.61
C ALA A 33 7.41 9.97 9.87
N GLU A 34 7.42 11.17 9.31
CA GLU A 34 8.52 11.68 8.50
C GLU A 34 9.83 11.81 9.29
N SER A 35 9.76 11.92 10.64
CA SER A 35 10.94 12.01 11.48
C SER A 35 11.47 10.65 11.95
N GLN A 36 10.82 9.56 11.53
CA GLN A 36 11.12 8.21 12.00
C GLN A 36 11.59 7.32 10.85
N GLU A 37 12.39 6.31 11.19
CA GLU A 37 12.85 5.32 10.20
C GLU A 37 12.00 4.04 10.21
N HIS A 38 11.15 3.88 11.23
CA HIS A 38 10.25 2.73 11.36
C HIS A 38 8.95 3.21 11.99
N VAL A 39 7.84 3.00 11.30
CA VAL A 39 6.52 3.48 11.71
C VAL A 39 5.54 2.32 11.69
N GLU A 40 4.88 2.07 12.81
CA GLU A 40 3.85 1.02 12.91
C GLU A 40 2.47 1.65 12.95
N ILE A 41 1.55 1.06 12.20
CA ILE A 41 0.18 1.56 12.05
C ILE A 41 -0.76 0.40 12.36
N SER A 42 -1.57 0.55 13.41
CA SER A 42 -2.55 -0.47 13.77
C SER A 42 -3.70 -0.47 12.76
N MET A 43 -4.02 -1.64 12.27
CA MET A 43 -5.18 -1.89 11.43
C MET A 43 -6.00 -2.98 12.08
N SER A 44 -7.23 -3.18 11.64
CA SER A 44 -8.15 -4.18 12.22
C SER A 44 -7.51 -5.57 12.28
N GLY A 45 -6.99 -5.95 13.45
CA GLY A 45 -6.40 -7.27 13.69
C GLY A 45 -5.00 -7.47 13.12
N LEU A 46 -4.38 -6.44 12.56
CA LEU A 46 -3.06 -6.51 11.93
C LEU A 46 -2.34 -5.20 12.12
N THR A 47 -1.02 -5.25 12.29
CA THR A 47 -0.19 -4.05 12.25
C THR A 47 0.54 -3.98 10.93
N PHE A 48 0.43 -2.83 10.28
CA PHE A 48 1.15 -2.51 9.05
C PHE A 48 2.32 -1.60 9.41
N PHE A 49 3.50 -1.82 8.83
CA PHE A 49 4.60 -0.91 9.12
C PHE A 49 5.31 -0.44 7.86
N LEU A 50 5.89 0.74 7.96
CA LEU A 50 6.81 1.30 6.98
C LEU A 50 8.18 1.34 7.65
N SER A 51 9.21 0.86 6.98
CA SER A 51 10.57 0.84 7.53
C SER A 51 11.54 1.21 6.44
N THR A 52 12.45 2.14 6.72
CA THR A 52 13.46 2.52 5.74
C THR A 52 14.45 1.36 5.52
N LYS A 53 15.11 1.37 4.38
CA LYS A 53 16.19 0.41 4.09
C LYS A 53 17.25 0.46 5.18
N ARG A 54 17.55 1.64 5.71
CA ARG A 54 18.51 1.80 6.81
C ARG A 54 18.05 1.08 8.09
N ALA A 55 16.79 1.28 8.47
CA ALA A 55 16.24 0.58 9.65
C ALA A 55 16.20 -0.92 9.40
N ASN A 56 15.79 -1.35 8.21
CA ASN A 56 15.75 -2.75 7.83
C ASN A 56 17.14 -3.41 7.94
N ALA A 57 18.19 -2.71 7.53
CA ALA A 57 19.56 -3.23 7.58
C ALA A 57 20.03 -3.49 9.00
N ARG A 58 19.47 -2.82 10.01
CA ARG A 58 19.84 -3.04 11.42
C ARG A 58 19.41 -4.41 11.92
N TRP A 59 18.28 -4.92 11.44
CA TRP A 59 17.78 -6.22 11.87
C TRP A 59 17.92 -7.30 10.78
N ASP A 60 18.29 -6.90 9.58
CA ASP A 60 18.61 -7.84 8.48
C ASP A 60 19.89 -7.36 7.77
N PRO A 61 21.07 -7.72 8.32
CA PRO A 61 22.33 -7.29 7.72
C PRO A 61 22.60 -7.91 6.35
N ALA A 62 21.86 -8.95 5.98
CA ALA A 62 21.99 -9.61 4.69
C ALA A 62 20.97 -9.12 3.66
N ARG A 63 20.23 -8.04 3.98
CA ARG A 63 19.21 -7.53 3.09
C ARG A 63 19.78 -7.13 1.73
N THR A 64 18.97 -7.34 0.69
CA THR A 64 19.26 -6.83 -0.66
C THR A 64 18.02 -6.10 -1.17
N ASP A 65 18.20 -5.23 -2.15
CA ASP A 65 17.08 -4.56 -2.78
C ASP A 65 16.26 -5.55 -3.62
N ALA A 66 14.94 -5.36 -3.60
CA ALA A 66 14.05 -6.13 -4.45
C ALA A 66 14.26 -5.73 -5.92
N SER A 67 14.07 -6.68 -6.82
CA SER A 67 14.12 -6.43 -8.25
C SER A 67 13.06 -7.26 -8.96
N GLY A 68 12.57 -6.76 -10.09
CA GLY A 68 11.49 -7.40 -10.83
C GLY A 68 10.12 -7.00 -10.30
N GLY A 69 9.08 -7.70 -10.75
CA GLY A 69 7.71 -7.42 -10.32
C GLY A 69 7.44 -7.81 -8.86
N TYR A 70 6.22 -7.60 -8.42
CA TYR A 70 5.85 -7.92 -7.04
C TYR A 70 5.66 -9.45 -6.86
N ARG A 71 5.95 -9.92 -5.64
CA ARG A 71 5.61 -11.29 -5.20
C ARG A 71 4.51 -11.29 -4.15
N ILE A 72 4.37 -10.17 -3.45
CA ILE A 72 3.33 -9.94 -2.47
C ILE A 72 2.63 -8.67 -2.89
N ILE A 73 1.30 -8.65 -2.80
CA ILE A 73 0.53 -7.46 -3.12
C ILE A 73 -0.34 -7.09 -1.92
N LEU A 74 -0.45 -5.79 -1.66
CA LEU A 74 -1.29 -5.26 -0.60
C LEU A 74 -2.61 -4.84 -1.24
N GLU A 75 -3.71 -5.37 -0.71
CA GLU A 75 -5.05 -5.05 -1.22
C GLU A 75 -5.80 -4.19 -0.21
N PHE A 76 -6.36 -3.07 -0.70
CA PHE A 76 -7.20 -2.17 0.09
C PHE A 76 -8.60 -2.15 -0.52
N TYR A 77 -9.61 -2.41 0.30
CA TYR A 77 -11.00 -2.49 -0.15
C TYR A 77 -11.67 -1.13 0.02
N LEU A 78 -12.14 -0.54 -1.08
CA LEU A 78 -12.75 0.79 -1.12
C LEU A 78 -14.27 0.77 -1.04
N GLU A 79 -14.86 -0.41 -0.91
CA GLU A 79 -16.30 -0.68 -0.79
C GLU A 79 -17.08 -0.42 -2.08
N THR A 80 -17.02 0.78 -2.67
CA THR A 80 -17.83 1.11 -3.84
C THR A 80 -16.97 1.37 -5.08
N GLN A 81 -17.56 1.12 -6.24
CA GLN A 81 -16.95 1.42 -7.53
C GLN A 81 -16.55 2.89 -7.63
N ALA A 82 -17.45 3.79 -7.21
CA ALA A 82 -17.20 5.23 -7.28
C ALA A 82 -15.99 5.63 -6.42
N ALA A 83 -15.87 5.06 -5.22
CA ALA A 83 -14.74 5.34 -4.32
C ALA A 83 -13.43 4.84 -4.91
N LEU A 84 -13.43 3.66 -5.53
CA LEU A 84 -12.24 3.10 -6.16
C LEU A 84 -11.79 3.98 -7.33
N ASP A 85 -12.68 4.33 -8.22
CA ASP A 85 -12.37 5.16 -9.39
C ASP A 85 -11.83 6.52 -8.95
N ALA A 86 -12.46 7.14 -7.95
CA ALA A 86 -12.04 8.43 -7.42
C ALA A 86 -10.64 8.35 -6.79
N LYS A 87 -10.36 7.27 -6.04
CA LYS A 87 -9.06 7.10 -5.41
C LYS A 87 -7.96 6.91 -6.46
N TYR A 88 -8.21 6.11 -7.48
CA TYR A 88 -7.26 5.93 -8.57
C TYR A 88 -6.94 7.28 -9.26
N GLU A 89 -7.97 8.07 -9.59
CA GLU A 89 -7.79 9.36 -10.20
C GLU A 89 -7.04 10.33 -9.29
N GLU A 90 -7.36 10.33 -8.00
CA GLU A 90 -6.67 11.17 -7.02
C GLU A 90 -5.19 10.87 -6.98
N LEU A 91 -4.83 9.59 -6.82
CA LEU A 91 -3.44 9.18 -6.70
C LEU A 91 -2.64 9.45 -7.98
N THR A 92 -3.18 9.08 -9.14
CA THR A 92 -2.49 9.33 -10.41
C THR A 92 -2.42 10.82 -10.72
N GLY A 93 -3.40 11.60 -10.27
CA GLY A 93 -3.38 13.07 -10.39
C GLY A 93 -2.27 13.71 -9.58
N PHE A 94 -1.82 13.09 -8.50
CA PHE A 94 -0.66 13.55 -7.74
C PHE A 94 0.67 13.09 -8.34
N GLY A 95 0.64 12.28 -9.41
CA GLY A 95 1.83 11.83 -10.11
C GLY A 95 2.29 10.42 -9.77
N TYR A 96 1.53 9.68 -8.96
CA TYR A 96 1.86 8.27 -8.70
C TYR A 96 1.55 7.42 -9.93
N VAL A 97 2.30 6.34 -10.11
CA VAL A 97 2.19 5.51 -11.30
C VAL A 97 0.92 4.67 -11.25
N GLY A 98 0.06 4.83 -12.25
CA GLY A 98 -1.11 3.98 -12.43
C GLY A 98 -0.69 2.67 -13.08
N HIS A 99 -0.52 1.63 -12.27
CA HIS A 99 -0.10 0.32 -12.74
C HIS A 99 -1.18 -0.34 -13.60
N CYS A 100 -2.44 -0.19 -13.20
CA CYS A 100 -3.59 -0.72 -13.94
C CYS A 100 -4.81 0.13 -13.66
N ALA A 101 -5.38 0.72 -14.71
CA ALA A 101 -6.58 1.55 -14.60
C ALA A 101 -7.79 0.71 -14.13
N PRO A 102 -8.79 1.34 -13.49
CA PRO A 102 -9.96 0.61 -13.00
C PRO A 102 -10.64 -0.22 -14.09
N TYR A 103 -10.97 -1.46 -13.74
CA TYR A 103 -11.71 -2.35 -14.63
C TYR A 103 -12.48 -3.40 -13.82
N ASP A 104 -13.53 -3.95 -14.41
CA ASP A 104 -14.33 -4.99 -13.76
C ASP A 104 -13.68 -6.35 -14.04
N VAL A 105 -13.13 -6.95 -12.98
CA VAL A 105 -12.52 -8.29 -13.05
C VAL A 105 -13.61 -9.33 -13.24
N THR A 106 -14.72 -9.15 -12.53
CA THR A 106 -15.93 -9.95 -12.65
C THR A 106 -17.12 -9.00 -12.64
N PRO A 107 -18.34 -9.47 -12.92
CA PRO A 107 -19.52 -8.59 -12.85
C PRO A 107 -19.75 -7.95 -11.47
N THR A 108 -19.14 -8.51 -10.40
CA THR A 108 -19.36 -8.01 -9.04
C THR A 108 -18.09 -7.49 -8.37
N LEU A 109 -16.95 -7.45 -9.08
CA LEU A 109 -15.67 -7.09 -8.48
C LEU A 109 -14.87 -6.21 -9.44
N ARG A 110 -14.44 -5.04 -8.92
CA ARG A 110 -13.67 -4.06 -9.68
C ARG A 110 -12.30 -3.86 -9.04
N PHE A 111 -11.25 -3.80 -9.85
CA PHE A 111 -9.87 -3.60 -9.41
C PHE A 111 -9.25 -2.38 -10.08
N ALA A 112 -8.26 -1.81 -9.40
CA ALA A 112 -7.27 -0.91 -9.97
C ALA A 112 -5.96 -1.12 -9.23
N MET A 113 -4.85 -0.71 -9.81
CA MET A 113 -3.54 -0.83 -9.16
C MET A 113 -2.75 0.44 -9.33
N VAL A 114 -2.06 0.85 -8.26
CA VAL A 114 -1.20 2.03 -8.23
C VAL A 114 0.10 1.63 -7.57
N ASP A 115 1.22 2.11 -8.09
CA ASP A 115 2.52 1.84 -7.47
C ASP A 115 2.83 2.94 -6.45
N ASP A 116 3.38 2.53 -5.31
CA ASP A 116 3.90 3.47 -4.33
C ASP A 116 5.24 4.05 -4.83
N PRO A 117 5.85 5.03 -4.12
CA PRO A 117 7.09 5.64 -4.58
C PRO A 117 8.29 4.69 -4.73
N ASP A 118 8.22 3.53 -4.09
CA ASP A 118 9.29 2.51 -4.15
C ASP A 118 9.01 1.42 -5.17
N GLY A 119 7.92 1.55 -5.93
CA GLY A 119 7.54 0.56 -6.92
C GLY A 119 6.76 -0.62 -6.35
N ASN A 120 6.28 -0.53 -5.10
CA ASN A 120 5.40 -1.56 -4.54
C ASN A 120 4.01 -1.35 -5.12
N THR A 121 3.46 -2.38 -5.74
CA THR A 121 2.13 -2.29 -6.34
C THR A 121 1.06 -2.51 -5.28
N VAL A 122 0.10 -1.60 -5.21
CA VAL A 122 -1.04 -1.65 -4.31
C VAL A 122 -2.30 -1.93 -5.13
N LEU A 123 -3.07 -2.92 -4.70
CA LEU A 123 -4.33 -3.29 -5.33
C LEU A 123 -5.48 -2.58 -4.63
N LEU A 124 -6.29 -1.89 -5.40
CA LEU A 124 -7.54 -1.30 -4.92
C LEU A 124 -8.68 -2.19 -5.39
N SER A 125 -9.59 -2.55 -4.50
CA SER A 125 -10.73 -3.38 -4.86
C SER A 125 -12.04 -2.75 -4.37
N ALA A 126 -13.11 -3.07 -5.06
CA ALA A 126 -14.44 -2.61 -4.71
C ALA A 126 -15.49 -3.56 -5.24
N SER A 127 -16.65 -3.57 -4.60
CA SER A 127 -17.81 -4.32 -5.08
C SER A 127 -18.52 -3.52 -6.16
N VAL A 128 -18.89 -4.20 -7.24
CA VAL A 128 -19.79 -3.66 -8.25
C VAL A 128 -21.18 -4.17 -7.93
N ARG A 129 -22.10 -3.26 -7.61
CA ARG A 129 -23.47 -3.64 -7.28
C ARG A 129 -24.33 -3.62 -8.54
N GLU A 130 -25.12 -4.67 -8.67
CA GLU A 130 -26.20 -4.67 -9.64
C GLU A 130 -27.40 -3.95 -9.01
N ASP A 131 -27.92 -2.96 -9.68
CA ASP A 131 -29.15 -2.27 -9.27
C ASP A 131 -30.37 -2.92 -9.94
#